data_ab5c130a53f3f75dc913f03e2ae0cfac
#
_entry.id   ab5c130a53f3f75dc913f03e2ae0cfac
#
_cell.length_a   1.000
_cell.length_b   1.000
_cell.length_c   1.000
_cell.angle_alpha   90.00
_cell.angle_beta   90.00
_cell.angle_gamma   90.00
#
_symmetry.space_group_name_H-M   'P 1'
#
loop_
_entity.id
_entity.type
_entity.pdbx_description
1 polymer ?
#
loop_
_entity_poly.entity_id
_entity_poly.type
_entity_poly.pdbx_seq_one_letter_code
_entity_poly.pdbx_strand_id
1 'polypeptide(L)'
;APADFPTFVREGYDVRVITPPGYVTQDDGLVYKDFKVGEGKLPEDGQEVTFNYVAYNENGGTIDSTYRKGVPASTRLGINGMIPGFEEALKGMRAGGTRRVVVPPELGPPVGPATFFSSKQWEVFDIELIKVKSCERQQTGFMTSTVVCTD
;
A
#
# COMPACT_ATOMS: atom_id res chain seq x y z
N ALA A 1 -6.75 -0.61 -18.91
CA ALA A 1 -6.25 -1.20 -17.67
C ALA A 1 -4.85 -1.76 -17.89
N PRO A 2 -3.98 -1.78 -16.87
CA PRO A 2 -2.67 -2.43 -16.97
C PRO A 2 -2.80 -3.93 -17.26
N ALA A 3 -1.72 -4.54 -17.76
CA ALA A 3 -1.69 -5.99 -17.98
C ALA A 3 -1.90 -6.75 -16.66
N ASP A 4 -2.52 -7.91 -16.70
CA ASP A 4 -2.80 -8.76 -15.53
C ASP A 4 -3.71 -8.09 -14.48
N PHE A 5 -4.44 -7.07 -14.85
CA PHE A 5 -5.31 -6.37 -13.92
C PHE A 5 -6.50 -7.25 -13.51
N PRO A 6 -6.91 -7.22 -12.24
CA PRO A 6 -8.09 -7.97 -11.80
C PRO A 6 -9.37 -7.42 -12.43
N THR A 7 -10.38 -8.28 -12.52
CA THR A 7 -11.71 -7.92 -13.00
C THR A 7 -12.67 -7.86 -11.81
N PHE A 8 -13.39 -6.76 -11.68
CA PHE A 8 -14.37 -6.56 -10.61
C PHE A 8 -15.76 -6.65 -11.19
N VAL A 9 -16.54 -7.61 -10.70
CA VAL A 9 -17.91 -7.84 -11.15
C VAL A 9 -18.86 -7.51 -10.00
N ARG A 10 -19.71 -6.51 -10.21
CA ARG A 10 -20.71 -6.12 -9.21
C ARG A 10 -21.94 -7.01 -9.34
N GLU A 11 -22.34 -7.60 -8.23
CA GLU A 11 -23.51 -8.45 -8.13
C GLU A 11 -24.39 -7.90 -6.99
N GLY A 12 -25.29 -6.96 -7.31
CA GLY A 12 -26.04 -6.24 -6.29
C GLY A 12 -25.13 -5.34 -5.46
N TYR A 13 -25.08 -5.58 -4.16
CA TYR A 13 -24.20 -4.85 -3.25
C TYR A 13 -22.81 -5.49 -3.12
N ASP A 14 -22.64 -6.69 -3.66
CA ASP A 14 -21.40 -7.42 -3.56
C ASP A 14 -20.51 -7.19 -4.79
N VAL A 15 -19.21 -7.37 -4.60
CA VAL A 15 -18.24 -7.30 -5.67
C VAL A 15 -17.45 -8.60 -5.67
N ARG A 16 -17.45 -9.28 -6.81
CA ARG A 16 -16.63 -10.47 -7.01
C ARG A 16 -15.37 -10.07 -7.75
N VAL A 17 -14.23 -10.47 -7.22
CA VAL A 17 -12.93 -10.16 -7.81
C VAL A 17 -12.39 -11.41 -8.52
N ILE A 18 -12.10 -11.26 -9.80
CA ILE A 18 -11.52 -12.32 -10.61
C ILE A 18 -10.10 -11.91 -10.95
N THR A 19 -9.14 -12.71 -10.54
CA THR A 19 -7.73 -12.43 -10.77
C THR A 19 -7.14 -13.37 -11.81
N PRO A 20 -6.23 -12.86 -12.66
CA PRO A 20 -5.39 -13.73 -13.49
C PRO A 20 -4.51 -14.66 -12.62
N PRO A 21 -3.86 -15.67 -13.22
CA PRO A 21 -2.97 -16.55 -12.46
C PRO A 21 -1.83 -15.80 -11.79
N GLY A 22 -1.39 -16.30 -10.63
CA GLY A 22 -0.26 -15.77 -9.90
C GLY A 22 -0.62 -14.87 -8.73
N TYR A 23 -1.88 -14.54 -8.55
CA TYR A 23 -2.32 -13.76 -7.39
C TYR A 23 -2.51 -14.66 -6.18
N VAL A 24 -2.20 -14.11 -5.00
CA VAL A 24 -2.34 -14.78 -3.70
C VAL A 24 -3.38 -14.02 -2.88
N THR A 25 -4.31 -14.76 -2.28
CA THR A 25 -5.32 -14.18 -1.38
C THR A 25 -4.95 -14.54 0.05
N GLN A 26 -4.87 -13.52 0.92
CA GLN A 26 -4.60 -13.70 2.33
C GLN A 26 -5.89 -13.89 3.13
N ASP A 27 -5.77 -14.36 4.36
CA ASP A 27 -6.93 -14.69 5.20
C ASP A 27 -7.83 -13.48 5.49
N ASP A 28 -7.26 -12.28 5.51
CA ASP A 28 -8.02 -11.04 5.74
C ASP A 28 -8.63 -10.46 4.47
N GLY A 29 -8.48 -11.14 3.35
CA GLY A 29 -9.04 -10.71 2.07
C GLY A 29 -8.11 -9.89 1.18
N LEU A 30 -6.92 -9.53 1.67
CA LEU A 30 -5.93 -8.83 0.84
C LEU A 30 -5.44 -9.76 -0.26
N VAL A 31 -5.37 -9.24 -1.49
CA VAL A 31 -4.92 -10.00 -2.65
C VAL A 31 -3.70 -9.30 -3.23
N TYR A 32 -2.69 -10.07 -3.62
CA TYR A 32 -1.49 -9.46 -4.19
C TYR A 32 -0.80 -10.36 -5.20
N LYS A 33 0.04 -9.75 -6.03
CA LYS A 33 0.95 -10.46 -6.92
C LYS A 33 2.28 -9.70 -6.95
N ASP A 34 3.37 -10.45 -6.73
CA ASP A 34 4.72 -9.89 -6.85
C ASP A 34 5.20 -10.01 -8.29
N PHE A 35 5.57 -8.89 -8.89
CA PHE A 35 6.20 -8.87 -10.20
C PHE A 35 7.72 -8.94 -10.07
N LYS A 36 8.25 -8.46 -8.97
CA LYS A 36 9.67 -8.55 -8.64
C LYS A 36 9.80 -8.66 -7.14
N VAL A 37 10.59 -9.63 -6.69
CA VAL A 37 10.94 -9.77 -5.28
C VAL A 37 12.26 -9.01 -5.08
N GLY A 38 12.28 -8.08 -4.13
CA GLY A 38 13.49 -7.33 -3.82
C GLY A 38 14.46 -8.12 -2.96
N GLU A 39 15.34 -7.41 -2.25
CA GLU A 39 16.36 -7.98 -1.40
C GLU A 39 16.37 -7.33 -0.02
N GLY A 40 16.94 -8.03 0.95
CA GLY A 40 17.05 -7.55 2.31
C GLY A 40 15.91 -8.02 3.20
N LYS A 41 15.82 -7.42 4.36
CA LYS A 41 14.82 -7.79 5.35
C LYS A 41 13.46 -7.18 5.02
N LEU A 42 12.40 -7.82 5.50
CA LEU A 42 11.07 -7.23 5.44
C LEU A 42 11.00 -6.03 6.38
N PRO A 43 10.28 -4.97 6.01
CA PRO A 43 10.13 -3.80 6.88
C PRO A 43 9.35 -4.13 8.14
N GLU A 44 9.63 -3.40 9.21
CA GLU A 44 8.97 -3.56 10.50
C GLU A 44 8.37 -2.24 10.96
N ASP A 45 7.43 -2.32 11.89
CA ASP A 45 6.85 -1.14 12.52
C ASP A 45 7.95 -0.26 13.11
N GLY A 46 7.80 1.05 12.94
CA GLY A 46 8.78 2.03 13.37
C GLY A 46 9.81 2.42 12.32
N GLN A 47 10.00 1.59 11.30
CA GLN A 47 10.91 1.93 10.20
C GLN A 47 10.23 2.85 9.20
N GLU A 48 11.04 3.63 8.49
CA GLU A 48 10.56 4.50 7.42
C GLU A 48 10.75 3.80 6.07
N VAL A 49 9.69 3.77 5.28
CA VAL A 49 9.72 3.22 3.92
C VAL A 49 9.59 4.34 2.91
N THR A 50 10.35 4.24 1.82
CA THR A 50 10.27 5.13 0.67
C THR A 50 9.83 4.30 -0.52
N PHE A 51 8.79 4.76 -1.21
CA PHE A 51 8.16 3.97 -2.26
C PHE A 51 7.54 4.85 -3.33
N ASN A 52 7.40 4.29 -4.51
CA ASN A 52 6.52 4.82 -5.54
C ASN A 52 5.27 3.98 -5.62
N TYR A 53 4.17 4.58 -6.05
CA TYR A 53 2.95 3.83 -6.29
C TYR A 53 2.10 4.47 -7.39
N VAL A 54 1.27 3.62 -7.98
CA VAL A 54 0.16 4.03 -8.83
C VAL A 54 -1.10 3.45 -8.23
N ALA A 55 -2.11 4.27 -8.00
CA ALA A 55 -3.40 3.84 -7.51
C ALA A 55 -4.42 3.79 -8.65
N TYR A 56 -5.19 2.72 -8.70
CA TYR A 56 -6.21 2.49 -9.72
C TYR A 56 -7.57 2.28 -9.09
N ASN A 57 -8.61 2.70 -9.81
CA ASN A 57 -9.98 2.31 -9.49
C ASN A 57 -10.27 0.90 -10.02
N GLU A 58 -11.50 0.41 -9.77
CA GLU A 58 -11.90 -0.93 -10.18
C GLU A 58 -11.87 -1.14 -11.70
N ASN A 59 -11.94 -0.08 -12.47
CA ASN A 59 -11.90 -0.14 -13.93
C ASN A 59 -10.48 -0.05 -14.49
N GLY A 60 -9.47 0.07 -13.64
CA GLY A 60 -8.09 0.21 -14.08
C GLY A 60 -7.69 1.63 -14.45
N GLY A 61 -8.53 2.61 -14.17
CA GLY A 61 -8.18 4.02 -14.36
C GLY A 61 -7.28 4.51 -13.25
N THR A 62 -6.22 5.24 -13.60
CA THR A 62 -5.29 5.80 -12.62
C THR A 62 -5.94 6.95 -11.87
N ILE A 63 -5.93 6.87 -10.52
CA ILE A 63 -6.50 7.91 -9.66
C ILE A 63 -5.44 8.68 -8.89
N ASP A 64 -4.24 8.14 -8.73
CA ASP A 64 -3.13 8.81 -8.08
C ASP A 64 -1.82 8.15 -8.49
N SER A 65 -0.70 8.90 -8.45
CA SER A 65 0.60 8.37 -8.85
C SER A 65 1.72 9.25 -8.33
N THR A 66 2.69 8.65 -7.65
CA THR A 66 3.93 9.35 -7.27
C THR A 66 4.76 9.72 -8.47
N TYR A 67 4.68 8.93 -9.55
CA TYR A 67 5.40 9.23 -10.78
C TYR A 67 4.93 10.54 -11.43
N ARG A 68 3.63 10.80 -11.35
CA ARG A 68 3.06 12.08 -11.83
C ARG A 68 3.51 13.25 -10.97
N LYS A 69 3.62 13.04 -9.66
CA LYS A 69 4.09 14.06 -8.73
C LYS A 69 5.58 14.31 -8.86
N GLY A 70 6.33 13.38 -9.43
CA GLY A 70 7.77 13.49 -9.64
C GLY A 70 8.60 13.25 -8.40
N VAL A 71 8.02 12.76 -7.30
CA VAL A 71 8.73 12.48 -6.06
C VAL A 71 8.13 11.26 -5.37
N PRO A 72 8.97 10.34 -4.87
CA PRO A 72 8.50 9.20 -4.09
C PRO A 72 7.85 9.64 -2.77
N ALA A 73 7.00 8.78 -2.24
CA ALA A 73 6.41 8.97 -0.92
C ALA A 73 7.27 8.30 0.15
N SER A 74 7.20 8.84 1.36
CA SER A 74 7.85 8.23 2.53
C SER A 74 6.90 8.29 3.71
N THR A 75 6.90 7.21 4.51
CA THR A 75 6.13 7.17 5.74
C THR A 75 6.75 6.18 6.70
N ARG A 76 6.48 6.35 8.01
CA ARG A 76 6.85 5.34 9.00
C ARG A 76 5.74 4.31 9.13
N LEU A 77 6.15 3.05 9.23
CA LEU A 77 5.20 1.97 9.47
C LEU A 77 4.75 1.95 10.93
N GLY A 78 3.50 1.58 11.15
CA GLY A 78 2.94 1.44 12.50
C GLY A 78 2.37 2.70 13.10
N ILE A 79 2.27 3.79 12.35
CA ILE A 79 1.71 5.07 12.83
C ILE A 79 0.36 5.42 12.20
N ASN A 80 -0.25 4.48 11.50
CA ASN A 80 -1.52 4.67 10.80
C ASN A 80 -1.47 5.79 9.74
N GLY A 81 -0.32 5.96 9.10
CA GLY A 81 -0.15 6.97 8.05
C GLY A 81 -0.70 6.57 6.69
N MET A 82 -1.11 5.30 6.55
CA MET A 82 -1.65 4.75 5.30
C MET A 82 -2.83 3.86 5.62
N ILE A 83 -3.61 3.52 4.59
CA ILE A 83 -4.69 2.53 4.75
C ILE A 83 -4.09 1.17 5.13
N PRO A 84 -4.82 0.36 5.93
CA PRO A 84 -4.28 -0.91 6.43
C PRO A 84 -3.78 -1.86 5.35
N GLY A 85 -4.50 -1.99 4.25
CA GLY A 85 -4.10 -2.88 3.17
C GLY A 85 -2.80 -2.48 2.48
N PHE A 86 -2.55 -1.18 2.35
CA PHE A 86 -1.31 -0.67 1.76
C PHE A 86 -0.11 -0.96 2.68
N GLU A 87 -0.28 -0.67 3.97
CA GLU A 87 0.77 -0.91 4.95
C GLU A 87 1.09 -2.41 5.06
N GLU A 88 0.08 -3.26 5.08
CA GLU A 88 0.27 -4.71 5.09
C GLU A 88 1.05 -5.17 3.86
N ALA A 89 0.75 -4.63 2.69
CA ALA A 89 1.47 -4.96 1.46
C ALA A 89 2.95 -4.60 1.58
N LEU A 90 3.26 -3.40 2.09
CA LEU A 90 4.66 -2.97 2.28
C LEU A 90 5.42 -3.87 3.25
N LYS A 91 4.77 -4.33 4.31
CA LYS A 91 5.40 -5.22 5.30
C LYS A 91 5.75 -6.59 4.72
N GLY A 92 5.15 -6.96 3.61
CA GLY A 92 5.46 -8.19 2.90
C GLY A 92 6.47 -8.03 1.77
N MET A 93 7.00 -6.83 1.55
CA MET A 93 7.89 -6.51 0.45
C MET A 93 9.32 -6.26 0.93
N ARG A 94 10.27 -6.54 0.03
CA ARG A 94 11.69 -6.22 0.24
C ARG A 94 12.08 -5.07 -0.67
N ALA A 95 13.07 -4.28 -0.27
CA ALA A 95 13.54 -3.15 -1.06
C ALA A 95 13.95 -3.59 -2.47
N GLY A 96 13.53 -2.84 -3.47
CA GLY A 96 13.70 -3.16 -4.88
C GLY A 96 12.58 -3.99 -5.48
N GLY A 97 11.63 -4.44 -4.67
CA GLY A 97 10.49 -5.23 -5.13
C GLY A 97 9.37 -4.39 -5.71
N THR A 98 8.56 -5.02 -6.56
CA THR A 98 7.33 -4.44 -7.09
C THR A 98 6.18 -5.41 -6.86
N ARG A 99 5.06 -4.88 -6.37
CA ARG A 99 3.88 -5.67 -5.99
C ARG A 99 2.62 -4.94 -6.42
N ARG A 100 1.69 -5.68 -6.97
CA ARG A 100 0.31 -5.19 -7.12
C ARG A 100 -0.51 -5.72 -5.96
N VAL A 101 -1.17 -4.82 -5.25
CA VAL A 101 -2.05 -5.20 -4.16
C VAL A 101 -3.48 -4.78 -4.48
N VAL A 102 -4.41 -5.69 -4.23
CA VAL A 102 -5.85 -5.47 -4.42
C VAL A 102 -6.46 -5.41 -3.04
N VAL A 103 -6.90 -4.22 -2.64
CA VAL A 103 -7.31 -3.92 -1.28
C VAL A 103 -8.83 -3.96 -1.17
N PRO A 104 -9.38 -4.88 -0.36
CA PRO A 104 -10.82 -4.91 -0.14
C PRO A 104 -11.25 -3.70 0.68
N PRO A 105 -12.56 -3.33 0.63
CA PRO A 105 -13.06 -2.16 1.36
C PRO A 105 -12.73 -2.17 2.85
N GLU A 106 -12.68 -3.33 3.48
CA GLU A 106 -12.42 -3.48 4.91
C GLU A 106 -11.00 -3.07 5.31
N LEU A 107 -10.07 -3.12 4.36
CA LEU A 107 -8.67 -2.73 4.56
C LEU A 107 -8.34 -1.41 3.86
N GLY A 108 -9.36 -0.72 3.37
CA GLY A 108 -9.26 0.56 2.71
C GLY A 108 -9.51 1.74 3.64
N PRO A 109 -9.84 2.91 3.09
CA PRO A 109 -10.12 4.09 3.90
C PRO A 109 -11.26 3.86 4.88
N PRO A 110 -11.20 4.48 6.08
CA PRO A 110 -12.28 4.36 7.05
C PRO A 110 -13.59 4.90 6.45
N VAL A 111 -14.70 4.21 6.75
CA VAL A 111 -16.02 4.64 6.35
C VAL A 111 -16.53 5.69 7.33
N GLY A 112 -16.97 6.83 6.82
CA GLY A 112 -17.56 7.89 7.61
C GLY A 112 -18.45 8.77 6.75
N PRO A 113 -19.11 9.77 7.33
CA PRO A 113 -20.00 10.65 6.55
C PRO A 113 -19.30 11.31 5.35
N ALA A 114 -18.02 11.68 5.51
CA ALA A 114 -17.25 12.30 4.43
C ALA A 114 -16.82 11.32 3.33
N THR A 115 -16.87 10.02 3.60
CA THR A 115 -16.44 8.98 2.64
C THR A 115 -17.61 8.13 2.17
N PHE A 116 -18.82 8.56 2.44
CA PHE A 116 -20.05 7.79 2.17
C PHE A 116 -20.12 7.25 0.74
N PHE A 117 -19.75 8.04 -0.23
CA PHE A 117 -19.87 7.65 -1.64
C PHE A 117 -18.69 6.80 -2.15
N SER A 118 -17.56 6.79 -1.45
CA SER A 118 -16.40 5.99 -1.82
C SER A 118 -16.25 4.74 -0.95
N SER A 119 -17.16 4.52 -0.03
CA SER A 119 -17.07 3.58 1.07
C SER A 119 -17.31 2.18 0.61
N LYS A 120 -16.96 1.45 -0.05
CA LYS A 120 -17.13 0.02 -0.43
C LYS A 120 -16.52 -0.27 -1.80
N GLN A 121 -15.51 0.51 -2.14
CA GLN A 121 -14.81 0.23 -3.37
C GLN A 121 -13.50 -0.49 -3.09
N TRP A 122 -13.17 -1.40 -3.96
CA TRP A 122 -11.86 -2.01 -3.99
C TRP A 122 -10.89 -1.02 -4.60
N GLU A 123 -9.67 -1.02 -4.10
CA GLU A 123 -8.59 -0.20 -4.63
C GLU A 123 -7.43 -1.09 -5.04
N VAL A 124 -6.77 -0.72 -6.12
CA VAL A 124 -5.60 -1.46 -6.62
C VAL A 124 -4.41 -0.52 -6.62
N PHE A 125 -3.29 -0.98 -6.07
CA PHE A 125 -2.05 -0.22 -6.05
C PHE A 125 -0.92 -1.04 -6.66
N ASP A 126 -0.15 -0.42 -7.54
CA ASP A 126 1.15 -0.94 -7.93
C ASP A 126 2.18 -0.23 -7.08
N ILE A 127 2.97 -0.99 -6.33
CA ILE A 127 3.92 -0.45 -5.36
C ILE A 127 5.34 -0.85 -5.77
N GLU A 128 6.24 0.12 -5.75
CA GLU A 128 7.68 -0.11 -5.86
C GLU A 128 8.31 0.33 -4.54
N LEU A 129 8.82 -0.61 -3.76
CA LEU A 129 9.50 -0.29 -2.52
C LEU A 129 10.96 0.05 -2.84
N ILE A 130 11.37 1.29 -2.57
CA ILE A 130 12.68 1.79 -2.93
C ILE A 130 13.70 1.49 -1.83
N LYS A 131 13.38 1.88 -0.59
CA LYS A 131 14.31 1.67 0.52
C LYS A 131 13.58 1.67 1.86
N VAL A 132 14.25 1.10 2.85
CA VAL A 132 13.78 1.01 4.24
C VAL A 132 14.87 1.60 5.12
N LYS A 133 14.49 2.51 6.01
CA LYS A 133 15.39 3.13 6.98
C LYS A 133 14.98 2.77 8.38
N SER A 134 15.97 2.56 9.25
CA SER A 134 15.71 2.39 10.67
C SER A 134 15.57 3.75 11.34
N CYS A 135 14.63 3.87 12.25
CA CYS A 135 14.33 5.11 12.94
C CYS A 135 14.54 4.95 14.44
N GLU A 136 15.06 6.00 15.09
CA GLU A 136 15.17 6.04 16.53
C GLU A 136 14.86 7.43 17.03
N ARG A 137 14.38 7.49 18.28
CA ARG A 137 14.08 8.76 18.91
C ARG A 137 15.35 9.33 19.52
N GLN A 138 15.66 10.56 19.18
CA GLN A 138 16.81 11.28 19.74
C GLN A 138 16.35 12.47 20.55
N GLN A 139 16.97 12.69 21.70
CA GLN A 139 16.68 13.84 22.52
C GLN A 139 17.35 15.08 21.95
N THR A 140 16.56 16.12 21.72
CA THR A 140 17.04 17.38 21.12
C THR A 140 17.13 18.51 22.13
N GLY A 141 16.57 18.30 23.34
CA GLY A 141 16.59 19.28 24.42
C GLY A 141 16.07 18.63 25.69
N PHE A 142 15.94 19.43 26.74
CA PHE A 142 15.51 18.91 28.06
C PHE A 142 14.14 18.21 27.99
N MET A 143 13.19 18.77 27.24
CA MET A 143 11.83 18.23 27.14
C MET A 143 11.41 17.90 25.71
N THR A 144 12.33 17.88 24.79
CA THR A 144 12.03 17.68 23.37
C THR A 144 12.84 16.52 22.80
N SER A 145 12.22 15.81 21.90
CA SER A 145 12.87 14.75 21.14
C SER A 145 12.36 14.75 19.71
N THR A 146 13.13 14.14 18.82
CA THR A 146 12.74 13.97 17.42
C THR A 146 13.06 12.55 16.98
N VAL A 147 12.38 12.10 15.92
CA VAL A 147 12.66 10.81 15.32
C VAL A 147 13.62 11.03 14.15
N VAL A 148 14.72 10.30 14.14
CA VAL A 148 15.73 10.36 13.09
C VAL A 148 15.79 8.99 12.42
N CYS A 149 15.66 8.99 11.09
CA CYS A 149 15.68 7.78 10.28
C CYS A 149 16.95 7.76 9.43
N THR A 150 17.68 6.65 9.47
CA THR A 150 18.95 6.49 8.76
C THR A 150 18.98 5.15 8.03
N ASP A 151 19.75 5.10 6.96
CA ASP A 151 19.93 3.89 6.16
C ASP A 151 20.58 2.75 6.92
#